data_c96121399765628b1f95f4d80ff216b2
#
_entry.id   c96121399765628b1f95f4d80ff216b2
#
_cell.length_a   1.000
_cell.length_b   1.000
_cell.length_c   1.000
_cell.angle_alpha   90.00
_cell.angle_beta   90.00
_cell.angle_gamma   90.00
#
_symmetry.space_group_name_H-M   'P 1'
#
loop_
_entity.id
_entity.type
_entity.pdbx_description
1 polymer ?
#
loop_
_entity_poly.entity_id
_entity_poly.type
_entity_poly.pdbx_seq_one_letter_code
_entity_poly.pdbx_strand_id
1 'polypeptide(L)'
;MKIVSFNINSIRARPHQIEHLRDSIDPDVIGLQETKVNDPDFPIEVINDIGYHVEYHGQKGHYGVAILSKSKPLNTVKGFKNDTEEDQKRFIQSTFKYGNDELVIMNGYFPQGENIKHETKFPKKVKFYDDLRQHITELKSQSSNLIVMGDFNVSPEDIDIGIGEENAKRWLRDGKTSFQPQEREMWNSIKDLGFVDSWRLINPNDSLTYSWFDYRSRMFDQDPKRGLRIDHILLSENLSDKITEVGIDYEARAMEKPSDHCPVWLELNE
;
A
#
# COMPACT_ATOMS: atom_id res chain seq x y z
N MET A 1 1.04 -0.10 -18.44
CA MET A 1 1.92 -0.14 -17.23
C MET A 1 1.21 -0.89 -16.13
N LYS A 2 1.83 -1.96 -15.57
CA LYS A 2 1.28 -2.72 -14.42
C LYS A 2 1.95 -2.30 -13.12
N ILE A 3 1.16 -2.02 -12.10
CA ILE A 3 1.61 -1.50 -10.79
C ILE A 3 1.05 -2.37 -9.69
N VAL A 4 1.91 -2.82 -8.78
CA VAL A 4 1.56 -3.65 -7.62
C VAL A 4 1.89 -2.90 -6.34
N SER A 5 1.02 -2.97 -5.33
CA SER A 5 1.29 -2.62 -3.95
C SER A 5 1.23 -3.88 -3.08
N PHE A 6 2.25 -4.11 -2.26
CA PHE A 6 2.35 -5.31 -1.46
C PHE A 6 3.07 -5.09 -0.11
N ASN A 7 2.35 -5.22 0.97
CA ASN A 7 2.98 -5.39 2.29
C ASN A 7 3.59 -6.79 2.38
N ILE A 8 4.89 -6.88 2.13
CA ILE A 8 5.62 -8.16 2.06
C ILE A 8 5.93 -8.76 3.43
N ASN A 9 5.77 -7.99 4.49
CA ASN A 9 6.03 -8.43 5.87
C ASN A 9 7.39 -9.15 6.03
N SER A 10 8.48 -8.49 5.68
CA SER A 10 9.89 -8.91 5.59
C SER A 10 10.33 -9.42 4.22
N ILE A 11 11.09 -8.58 3.52
CA ILE A 11 11.63 -8.87 2.18
C ILE A 11 12.60 -10.05 2.18
N ARG A 12 13.39 -10.23 3.26
CA ARG A 12 14.34 -11.36 3.38
C ARG A 12 13.65 -12.70 3.56
N ALA A 13 12.45 -12.71 4.11
CA ALA A 13 11.70 -13.94 4.35
C ALA A 13 10.90 -14.39 3.12
N ARG A 14 10.64 -13.50 2.16
CA ARG A 14 9.67 -13.71 1.08
C ARG A 14 10.14 -13.26 -0.31
N PRO A 15 11.40 -13.48 -0.72
CA PRO A 15 11.82 -13.18 -2.09
C PRO A 15 11.03 -13.98 -3.13
N HIS A 16 10.63 -15.21 -2.80
CA HIS A 16 9.80 -16.09 -3.63
C HIS A 16 8.44 -15.48 -3.99
N GLN A 17 7.89 -14.59 -3.15
CA GLN A 17 6.65 -13.89 -3.49
C GLN A 17 6.88 -12.78 -4.53
N ILE A 18 8.06 -12.15 -4.57
CA ILE A 18 8.43 -11.19 -5.62
C ILE A 18 8.64 -11.94 -6.95
N GLU A 19 9.28 -13.11 -6.92
CA GLU A 19 9.42 -13.98 -8.08
C GLU A 19 8.06 -14.40 -8.63
N HIS A 20 7.13 -14.80 -7.75
CA HIS A 20 5.74 -15.11 -8.14
C HIS A 20 5.07 -13.91 -8.84
N LEU A 21 5.17 -12.70 -8.29
CA LEU A 21 4.60 -11.51 -8.92
C LEU A 21 5.19 -11.23 -10.29
N ARG A 22 6.53 -11.40 -10.46
CA ARG A 22 7.19 -11.30 -11.77
C ARG A 22 6.59 -12.29 -12.78
N ASP A 23 6.39 -13.54 -12.34
CA ASP A 23 5.99 -14.62 -13.25
C ASP A 23 4.48 -14.62 -13.56
N SER A 24 3.64 -14.16 -12.63
CA SER A 24 2.18 -14.21 -12.77
C SER A 24 1.57 -12.89 -13.29
N ILE A 25 2.05 -11.74 -12.81
CA ILE A 25 1.50 -10.42 -13.13
C ILE A 25 2.43 -9.67 -14.10
N ASP A 26 3.75 -9.90 -13.99
CA ASP A 26 4.80 -9.19 -14.72
C ASP A 26 4.73 -7.66 -14.55
N PRO A 27 4.73 -7.14 -13.30
CA PRO A 27 4.54 -5.72 -13.02
C PRO A 27 5.74 -4.88 -13.47
N ASP A 28 5.45 -3.66 -13.93
CA ASP A 28 6.47 -2.65 -14.24
C ASP A 28 7.00 -1.99 -12.97
N VAL A 29 6.12 -1.84 -11.94
CA VAL A 29 6.46 -1.24 -10.66
C VAL A 29 5.81 -2.03 -9.51
N ILE A 30 6.57 -2.28 -8.44
CA ILE A 30 6.10 -2.91 -7.19
C ILE A 30 6.45 -1.99 -6.03
N GLY A 31 5.46 -1.49 -5.29
CA GLY A 31 5.65 -0.83 -4.01
C GLY A 31 5.57 -1.84 -2.87
N LEU A 32 6.64 -1.95 -2.10
CA LEU A 32 6.71 -2.85 -0.95
C LEU A 32 6.59 -2.06 0.36
N GLN A 33 5.85 -2.61 1.32
CA GLN A 33 5.77 -2.13 2.68
C GLN A 33 6.27 -3.21 3.64
N GLU A 34 6.66 -2.82 4.84
CA GLU A 34 7.25 -3.70 5.87
C GLU A 34 8.45 -4.52 5.37
N THR A 35 9.40 -3.87 4.71
CA THR A 35 10.63 -4.55 4.27
C THR A 35 11.47 -5.07 5.44
N LYS A 36 11.39 -4.44 6.63
CA LYS A 36 12.00 -4.84 7.92
C LYS A 36 13.53 -5.00 7.87
N VAL A 37 14.16 -4.28 6.99
CA VAL A 37 15.61 -4.28 6.80
C VAL A 37 16.11 -2.84 6.69
N ASN A 38 17.25 -2.55 7.31
CA ASN A 38 17.94 -1.25 7.20
C ASN A 38 18.67 -1.12 5.85
N ASP A 39 18.94 0.10 5.44
CA ASP A 39 19.54 0.38 4.14
C ASP A 39 20.87 -0.36 3.88
N PRO A 40 21.84 -0.43 4.81
CA PRO A 40 23.08 -1.15 4.58
C PRO A 40 22.94 -2.67 4.35
N ASP A 41 21.87 -3.28 4.86
CA ASP A 41 21.61 -4.71 4.78
C ASP A 41 20.53 -5.08 3.76
N PHE A 42 20.10 -4.12 2.93
CA PHE A 42 19.04 -4.34 1.96
C PHE A 42 19.49 -5.34 0.88
N PRO A 43 18.68 -6.36 0.52
CA PRO A 43 19.08 -7.44 -0.38
C PRO A 43 19.03 -7.02 -1.87
N ILE A 44 19.84 -6.02 -2.25
CA ILE A 44 19.83 -5.42 -3.59
C ILE A 44 20.12 -6.45 -4.68
N GLU A 45 21.14 -7.31 -4.46
CA GLU A 45 21.55 -8.33 -5.43
C GLU A 45 20.41 -9.32 -5.73
N VAL A 46 19.72 -9.78 -4.69
CA VAL A 46 18.55 -10.68 -4.83
C VAL A 46 17.46 -10.04 -5.68
N ILE A 47 17.17 -8.75 -5.47
CA ILE A 47 16.15 -8.04 -6.24
C ILE A 47 16.59 -7.82 -7.70
N ASN A 48 17.85 -7.48 -7.90
CA ASN A 48 18.41 -7.33 -9.25
C ASN A 48 18.39 -8.66 -10.03
N ASP A 49 18.68 -9.78 -9.37
CA ASP A 49 18.63 -11.12 -9.96
C ASP A 49 17.19 -11.52 -10.35
N ILE A 50 16.18 -11.02 -9.61
CA ILE A 50 14.78 -11.18 -9.99
C ILE A 50 14.41 -10.34 -11.23
N GLY A 51 15.18 -9.30 -11.55
CA GLY A 51 15.01 -8.48 -12.75
C GLY A 51 14.52 -7.06 -12.51
N TYR A 52 14.59 -6.56 -11.25
CA TYR A 52 14.15 -5.22 -10.91
C TYR A 52 15.28 -4.32 -10.40
N HIS A 53 15.25 -3.06 -10.80
CA HIS A 53 15.91 -1.99 -10.03
C HIS A 53 15.17 -1.78 -8.72
N VAL A 54 15.85 -1.32 -7.68
CA VAL A 54 15.23 -1.04 -6.38
C VAL A 54 15.67 0.29 -5.79
N GLU A 55 14.68 1.07 -5.38
CA GLU A 55 14.82 2.21 -4.49
C GLU A 55 14.18 1.86 -3.15
N TYR A 56 14.84 2.16 -2.05
CA TYR A 56 14.39 1.72 -0.72
C TYR A 56 14.69 2.76 0.35
N HIS A 57 13.89 2.73 1.40
CA HIS A 57 14.02 3.53 2.61
C HIS A 57 13.76 2.63 3.80
N GLY A 58 14.83 2.05 4.33
CA GLY A 58 14.79 0.92 5.25
C GLY A 58 14.93 1.30 6.71
N GLN A 59 14.42 0.40 7.57
CA GLN A 59 14.61 0.48 9.02
C GLN A 59 14.75 -0.93 9.59
N LYS A 60 15.70 -1.11 10.51
CA LYS A 60 16.01 -2.41 11.08
C LYS A 60 14.83 -2.98 11.89
N GLY A 61 14.43 -4.20 11.56
CA GLY A 61 13.48 -5.01 12.32
C GLY A 61 12.01 -4.61 12.17
N HIS A 62 11.72 -3.36 11.87
CA HIS A 62 10.36 -2.82 11.72
C HIS A 62 10.30 -1.86 10.55
N TYR A 63 9.09 -1.62 10.01
CA TYR A 63 8.84 -0.63 8.96
C TYR A 63 9.66 -0.90 7.68
N GLY A 64 10.05 0.18 7.00
CA GLY A 64 10.78 0.14 5.74
C GLY A 64 9.86 -0.03 4.54
N VAL A 65 10.14 0.74 3.50
CA VAL A 65 9.42 0.74 2.22
C VAL A 65 10.41 0.65 1.07
N ALA A 66 9.95 0.11 -0.07
CA ALA A 66 10.75 0.07 -1.28
C ALA A 66 9.87 0.22 -2.52
N ILE A 67 10.47 0.68 -3.62
CA ILE A 67 9.88 0.64 -4.96
C ILE A 67 10.83 -0.17 -5.84
N LEU A 68 10.34 -1.30 -6.36
CA LEU A 68 11.00 -2.11 -7.36
C LEU A 68 10.44 -1.73 -8.73
N SER A 69 11.29 -1.69 -9.76
CA SER A 69 10.84 -1.32 -11.10
C SER A 69 11.70 -1.95 -12.21
N LYS A 70 11.09 -2.29 -13.35
CA LYS A 70 11.80 -2.77 -14.53
C LYS A 70 12.71 -1.69 -15.12
N SER A 71 12.25 -0.45 -15.13
CA SER A 71 13.01 0.72 -15.57
C SER A 71 13.48 1.55 -14.39
N LYS A 72 14.69 2.12 -14.47
CA LYS A 72 15.20 3.01 -13.44
C LYS A 72 14.32 4.27 -13.34
N PRO A 73 13.89 4.68 -12.12
CA PRO A 73 13.13 5.92 -11.95
C PRO A 73 13.95 7.17 -12.34
N LEU A 74 13.25 8.20 -12.79
CA LEU A 74 13.84 9.52 -13.11
C LEU A 74 14.32 10.23 -11.84
N ASN A 75 13.56 10.08 -10.76
CA ASN A 75 13.85 10.66 -9.45
C ASN A 75 13.24 9.82 -8.33
N THR A 76 13.83 9.86 -7.14
CA THR A 76 13.30 9.21 -5.93
C THR A 76 13.41 10.14 -4.73
N VAL A 77 12.34 10.21 -3.94
CA VAL A 77 12.26 10.96 -2.67
C VAL A 77 12.00 9.95 -1.55
N LYS A 78 12.78 10.03 -0.46
CA LYS A 78 12.70 9.15 0.70
C LYS A 78 12.23 9.94 1.92
N GLY A 79 11.10 9.54 2.51
CA GLY A 79 10.45 10.24 3.62
C GLY A 79 9.74 11.52 3.18
N PHE A 80 9.07 12.17 4.12
CA PHE A 80 8.48 13.48 3.94
C PHE A 80 9.52 14.59 4.20
N LYS A 81 9.25 15.78 3.71
CA LYS A 81 10.16 16.94 3.80
C LYS A 81 10.60 17.29 5.23
N ASN A 82 9.73 17.03 6.20
CA ASN A 82 9.96 17.34 7.60
C ASN A 82 10.38 16.13 8.44
N ASP A 83 10.62 14.97 7.80
CA ASP A 83 11.11 13.78 8.49
C ASP A 83 12.55 13.99 8.95
N THR A 84 12.85 13.44 10.12
CA THR A 84 14.17 13.39 10.73
C THR A 84 14.75 11.95 10.67
N GLU A 85 16.00 11.79 11.05
CA GLU A 85 16.63 10.45 11.13
C GLU A 85 15.91 9.52 12.13
N GLU A 86 15.24 10.08 13.13
CA GLU A 86 14.50 9.33 14.17
C GLU A 86 13.10 8.90 13.72
N ASP A 87 12.59 9.48 12.62
CA ASP A 87 11.27 9.16 12.11
C ASP A 87 11.24 7.77 11.46
N GLN A 88 10.07 7.13 11.56
CA GLN A 88 9.86 5.81 11.01
C GLN A 88 9.90 5.84 9.48
N LYS A 89 10.68 4.94 8.88
CA LYS A 89 10.87 4.88 7.43
C LYS A 89 9.66 4.20 6.77
N ARG A 90 8.64 5.03 6.42
CA ARG A 90 7.31 4.57 5.99
C ARG A 90 6.85 5.11 4.65
N PHE A 91 7.60 6.02 4.04
CA PHE A 91 7.23 6.67 2.79
C PHE A 91 8.40 6.71 1.81
N ILE A 92 8.12 6.43 0.55
CA ILE A 92 9.04 6.58 -0.59
C ILE A 92 8.24 6.93 -1.83
N GLN A 93 8.78 7.81 -2.66
CA GLN A 93 8.19 8.22 -3.93
C GLN A 93 9.20 8.03 -5.04
N SER A 94 8.75 7.55 -6.20
CA SER A 94 9.57 7.54 -7.43
C SER A 94 8.78 8.11 -8.59
N THR A 95 9.49 8.79 -9.49
CA THR A 95 8.93 9.35 -10.72
C THR A 95 9.39 8.52 -11.90
N PHE A 96 8.47 8.15 -12.77
CA PHE A 96 8.72 7.33 -13.96
C PHE A 96 8.28 8.07 -15.22
N LYS A 97 8.86 7.69 -16.36
CA LYS A 97 8.35 8.07 -17.66
C LYS A 97 7.03 7.34 -17.94
N TYR A 98 6.03 8.06 -18.43
CA TYR A 98 4.72 7.52 -18.76
C TYR A 98 4.21 8.16 -20.04
N GLY A 99 4.36 7.44 -21.17
CA GLY A 99 4.15 8.02 -22.49
C GLY A 99 5.06 9.22 -22.76
N ASN A 100 4.45 10.39 -23.02
CA ASN A 100 5.17 11.68 -23.17
C ASN A 100 5.26 12.48 -21.86
N ASP A 101 4.63 12.01 -20.78
CA ASP A 101 4.53 12.65 -19.49
C ASP A 101 5.35 11.90 -18.41
N GLU A 102 5.18 12.34 -17.19
CA GLU A 102 5.72 11.67 -15.99
C GLU A 102 4.58 11.14 -15.14
N LEU A 103 4.82 10.02 -14.46
CA LEU A 103 3.97 9.41 -13.45
C LEU A 103 4.70 9.38 -12.12
N VAL A 104 4.12 10.01 -11.11
CA VAL A 104 4.66 10.00 -9.74
C VAL A 104 3.95 8.92 -8.94
N ILE A 105 4.71 7.94 -8.43
CA ILE A 105 4.21 6.84 -7.61
C ILE A 105 4.70 7.03 -6.18
N MET A 106 3.76 7.25 -5.26
CA MET A 106 3.98 7.37 -3.82
C MET A 106 3.61 6.04 -3.15
N ASN A 107 4.56 5.43 -2.45
CA ASN A 107 4.38 4.18 -1.72
C ASN A 107 4.48 4.41 -0.22
N GLY A 108 3.42 4.09 0.53
CA GLY A 108 3.31 4.33 1.95
C GLY A 108 3.00 3.09 2.78
N TYR A 109 3.67 2.96 3.93
CA TYR A 109 3.26 2.07 5.02
C TYR A 109 2.63 2.91 6.13
N PHE A 110 1.33 3.11 6.05
CA PHE A 110 0.59 3.97 6.97
C PHE A 110 0.59 3.37 8.38
N PRO A 111 0.81 4.17 9.44
CA PRO A 111 0.76 3.66 10.80
C PRO A 111 -0.58 3.02 11.13
N GLN A 112 -0.56 1.83 11.73
CA GLN A 112 -1.78 1.12 12.10
C GLN A 112 -2.57 1.84 13.21
N GLY A 113 -1.87 2.49 14.16
CA GLY A 113 -2.49 3.31 15.22
C GLY A 113 -2.93 2.52 16.45
N GLU A 114 -3.16 1.22 16.35
CA GLU A 114 -3.56 0.26 17.39
C GLU A 114 -4.94 0.55 18.00
N ASN A 115 -5.14 1.73 18.58
CA ASN A 115 -6.40 2.18 19.17
C ASN A 115 -6.48 3.70 19.08
N ILE A 116 -7.67 4.25 18.85
CA ILE A 116 -7.88 5.72 18.76
C ILE A 116 -7.52 6.47 20.03
N LYS A 117 -7.47 5.78 21.18
CA LYS A 117 -7.08 6.33 22.49
C LYS A 117 -5.58 6.13 22.79
N HIS A 118 -4.82 5.50 21.87
CA HIS A 118 -3.39 5.27 22.10
C HIS A 118 -2.61 6.58 21.99
N GLU A 119 -1.97 6.98 23.07
CA GLU A 119 -1.37 8.32 23.25
C GLU A 119 -0.23 8.64 22.25
N THR A 120 0.41 7.64 21.65
CA THR A 120 1.55 7.85 20.73
C THR A 120 1.31 7.27 19.35
N LYS A 121 0.70 6.08 19.22
CA LYS A 121 0.57 5.40 17.91
C LYS A 121 -0.51 6.02 17.03
N PHE A 122 -1.66 6.37 17.60
CA PHE A 122 -2.73 7.00 16.83
C PHE A 122 -2.35 8.43 16.38
N PRO A 123 -1.75 9.30 17.21
CA PRO A 123 -1.21 10.59 16.74
C PRO A 123 -0.19 10.45 15.60
N LYS A 124 0.66 9.41 15.59
CA LYS A 124 1.56 9.13 14.47
C LYS A 124 0.81 8.79 13.18
N LYS A 125 -0.33 8.09 13.28
CA LYS A 125 -1.20 7.82 12.14
C LYS A 125 -1.78 9.13 11.57
N VAL A 126 -2.34 9.96 12.43
CA VAL A 126 -2.87 11.28 12.04
C VAL A 126 -1.80 12.12 11.34
N LYS A 127 -0.61 12.25 11.98
CA LYS A 127 0.51 12.99 11.40
C LYS A 127 0.89 12.46 10.01
N PHE A 128 0.96 11.15 9.80
CA PHE A 128 1.31 10.57 8.51
C PHE A 128 0.32 10.98 7.40
N TYR A 129 -0.99 10.96 7.68
CA TYR A 129 -2.01 11.41 6.73
C TYR A 129 -1.91 12.91 6.44
N ASP A 130 -1.62 13.72 7.46
CA ASP A 130 -1.44 15.17 7.28
C ASP A 130 -0.18 15.50 6.45
N ASP A 131 0.94 14.84 6.73
CA ASP A 131 2.17 14.99 5.94
C ASP A 131 1.97 14.57 4.49
N LEU A 132 1.27 13.45 4.25
CA LEU A 132 0.94 12.99 2.90
C LEU A 132 0.04 13.99 2.16
N ARG A 133 -1.00 14.52 2.82
CA ARG A 133 -1.88 15.54 2.22
C ARG A 133 -1.11 16.79 1.81
N GLN A 134 -0.24 17.28 2.68
CA GLN A 134 0.63 18.43 2.36
C GLN A 134 1.52 18.10 1.17
N HIS A 135 2.19 16.95 1.18
CA HIS A 135 3.07 16.49 0.11
C HIS A 135 2.34 16.40 -1.24
N ILE A 136 1.15 15.79 -1.28
CA ILE A 136 0.31 15.71 -2.49
C ILE A 136 -0.07 17.12 -2.97
N THR A 137 -0.45 18.01 -2.07
CA THR A 137 -0.83 19.39 -2.43
C THR A 137 0.31 20.13 -3.11
N GLU A 138 1.54 19.97 -2.61
CA GLU A 138 2.74 20.54 -3.23
C GLU A 138 3.03 19.91 -4.61
N LEU A 139 2.88 18.57 -4.75
CA LEU A 139 3.10 17.86 -6.00
C LEU A 139 2.08 18.21 -7.11
N LYS A 140 0.82 18.42 -6.78
CA LYS A 140 -0.24 18.74 -7.75
C LYS A 140 0.01 20.04 -8.52
N SER A 141 0.84 20.92 -8.00
CA SER A 141 1.29 22.11 -8.75
C SER A 141 2.35 21.78 -9.83
N GLN A 142 2.92 20.58 -9.81
CA GLN A 142 4.05 20.19 -10.67
C GLN A 142 3.71 19.00 -11.58
N SER A 143 2.82 18.10 -11.15
CA SER A 143 2.41 16.91 -11.90
C SER A 143 0.91 16.64 -11.73
N SER A 144 0.28 16.15 -12.81
CA SER A 144 -1.13 15.72 -12.79
C SER A 144 -1.30 14.21 -12.65
N ASN A 145 -0.28 13.41 -13.01
CA ASN A 145 -0.36 11.96 -12.99
C ASN A 145 0.26 11.44 -11.69
N LEU A 146 -0.59 11.23 -10.69
CA LEU A 146 -0.19 10.84 -9.35
C LEU A 146 -0.85 9.51 -8.95
N ILE A 147 -0.07 8.63 -8.33
CA ILE A 147 -0.55 7.42 -7.67
C ILE A 147 -0.09 7.43 -6.22
N VAL A 148 -1.00 7.12 -5.30
CA VAL A 148 -0.72 6.82 -3.90
C VAL A 148 -1.10 5.37 -3.66
N MET A 149 -0.14 4.54 -3.29
CA MET A 149 -0.37 3.14 -3.01
C MET A 149 0.26 2.71 -1.68
N GLY A 150 -0.22 1.62 -1.12
CA GLY A 150 0.37 1.06 0.09
C GLY A 150 -0.60 0.31 0.97
N ASP A 151 -0.10 -0.04 2.15
CA ASP A 151 -0.90 -0.49 3.28
C ASP A 151 -1.37 0.73 4.06
N PHE A 152 -2.62 1.15 3.81
CA PHE A 152 -3.23 2.32 4.46
C PHE A 152 -3.70 2.03 5.88
N ASN A 153 -3.79 0.75 6.24
CA ASN A 153 -4.35 0.32 7.52
C ASN A 153 -5.76 0.88 7.78
N VAL A 154 -6.56 1.10 6.71
CA VAL A 154 -7.94 1.59 6.76
C VAL A 154 -8.82 0.83 5.78
N SER A 155 -9.98 0.36 6.27
CA SER A 155 -11.11 -0.11 5.45
C SER A 155 -12.09 1.06 5.29
N PRO A 156 -12.16 1.70 4.11
CA PRO A 156 -12.91 2.95 3.93
C PRO A 156 -14.42 2.81 4.07
N GLU A 157 -14.97 1.69 3.61
CA GLU A 157 -16.41 1.44 3.56
C GLU A 157 -16.78 0.18 4.35
N ASP A 158 -18.07 0.02 4.67
CA ASP A 158 -18.53 -1.15 5.42
C ASP A 158 -18.36 -2.46 4.62
N ILE A 159 -18.45 -2.37 3.30
CA ILE A 159 -18.21 -3.50 2.39
C ILE A 159 -16.74 -3.95 2.33
N ASP A 160 -15.82 -3.15 2.88
CA ASP A 160 -14.39 -3.51 3.03
C ASP A 160 -14.10 -4.32 4.30
N ILE A 161 -15.14 -4.58 5.13
CA ILE A 161 -14.99 -5.20 6.45
C ILE A 161 -15.60 -6.59 6.47
N GLY A 162 -14.79 -7.61 6.25
CA GLY A 162 -15.21 -9.02 6.23
C GLY A 162 -14.92 -9.82 7.50
N ILE A 163 -14.58 -9.17 8.63
CA ILE A 163 -14.29 -9.88 9.89
C ILE A 163 -15.53 -10.39 10.64
N GLY A 164 -16.73 -10.11 10.11
CA GLY A 164 -18.02 -10.43 10.69
C GLY A 164 -18.57 -9.32 11.59
N GLU A 165 -19.89 -9.16 11.54
CA GLU A 165 -20.61 -8.03 12.14
C GLU A 165 -20.31 -7.83 13.63
N GLU A 166 -20.34 -8.90 14.42
CA GLU A 166 -20.08 -8.81 15.86
C GLU A 166 -18.64 -8.40 16.19
N ASN A 167 -17.65 -8.85 15.40
CA ASN A 167 -16.28 -8.42 15.55
C ASN A 167 -16.12 -6.95 15.15
N ALA A 168 -16.75 -6.53 14.06
CA ALA A 168 -16.71 -5.15 13.60
C ALA A 168 -17.31 -4.19 14.65
N LYS A 169 -18.49 -4.51 15.17
CA LYS A 169 -19.12 -3.76 16.28
C LYS A 169 -18.24 -3.67 17.52
N ARG A 170 -17.59 -4.80 17.87
CA ARG A 170 -16.65 -4.82 19.00
C ARG A 170 -15.45 -3.92 18.78
N TRP A 171 -14.83 -3.96 17.59
CA TRP A 171 -13.67 -3.11 17.27
C TRP A 171 -14.02 -1.63 17.33
N LEU A 172 -15.17 -1.24 16.76
CA LEU A 172 -15.66 0.13 16.82
C LEU A 172 -15.87 0.59 18.28
N ARG A 173 -16.58 -0.20 19.07
CA ARG A 173 -16.85 0.11 20.50
C ARG A 173 -15.56 0.23 21.31
N ASP A 174 -14.60 -0.66 21.08
CA ASP A 174 -13.37 -0.74 21.85
C ASP A 174 -12.30 0.25 21.34
N GLY A 175 -12.59 1.00 20.27
CA GLY A 175 -11.70 2.01 19.69
C GLY A 175 -10.53 1.41 18.88
N LYS A 176 -10.61 0.13 18.50
CA LYS A 176 -9.59 -0.52 17.70
C LYS A 176 -9.58 0.07 16.29
N THR A 177 -8.39 0.36 15.78
CA THR A 177 -8.19 0.97 14.45
C THR A 177 -8.50 0.03 13.30
N SER A 178 -8.52 0.56 12.12
CA SER A 178 -8.71 0.11 10.74
C SER A 178 -10.01 0.57 10.08
N PHE A 179 -11.03 0.99 10.82
CA PHE A 179 -12.27 1.52 10.23
C PHE A 179 -13.07 2.43 11.18
N GLN A 180 -12.38 3.08 12.13
CA GLN A 180 -12.99 4.11 12.95
C GLN A 180 -13.42 5.31 12.11
N PRO A 181 -14.48 6.06 12.49
CA PRO A 181 -14.91 7.23 11.72
C PRO A 181 -13.79 8.23 11.40
N GLN A 182 -12.92 8.51 12.37
CA GLN A 182 -11.78 9.42 12.18
C GLN A 182 -10.79 8.91 11.13
N GLU A 183 -10.61 7.59 11.02
CA GLU A 183 -9.72 6.99 10.01
C GLU A 183 -10.32 7.11 8.60
N ARG A 184 -11.64 6.94 8.49
CA ARG A 184 -12.37 7.14 7.23
C ARG A 184 -12.37 8.62 6.82
N GLU A 185 -12.43 9.55 7.76
CA GLU A 185 -12.27 10.98 7.49
C GLU A 185 -10.87 11.30 6.93
N MET A 186 -9.81 10.73 7.53
CA MET A 186 -8.44 10.86 7.00
C MET A 186 -8.31 10.26 5.60
N TRP A 187 -8.86 9.08 5.33
CA TRP A 187 -8.92 8.48 4.01
C TRP A 187 -9.63 9.39 2.98
N ASN A 188 -10.83 9.86 3.33
CA ASN A 188 -11.60 10.74 2.45
C ASN A 188 -10.85 12.04 2.16
N SER A 189 -10.10 12.57 3.13
CA SER A 189 -9.29 13.77 2.93
C SER A 189 -8.20 13.63 1.86
N ILE A 190 -7.71 12.40 1.58
CA ILE A 190 -6.82 12.13 0.44
C ILE A 190 -7.63 12.09 -0.85
N LYS A 191 -8.80 11.41 -0.86
CA LYS A 191 -9.69 11.37 -2.03
C LYS A 191 -10.14 12.77 -2.46
N ASP A 192 -10.47 13.63 -1.50
CA ASP A 192 -10.90 15.02 -1.75
C ASP A 192 -9.82 15.87 -2.44
N LEU A 193 -8.58 15.41 -2.48
CA LEU A 193 -7.52 15.98 -3.31
C LEU A 193 -7.64 15.57 -4.79
N GLY A 194 -8.72 14.92 -5.23
CA GLY A 194 -8.95 14.48 -6.61
C GLY A 194 -8.32 13.12 -6.91
N PHE A 195 -8.44 12.18 -5.96
CA PHE A 195 -8.06 10.79 -6.14
C PHE A 195 -9.27 9.86 -6.16
N VAL A 196 -9.16 8.77 -6.92
CA VAL A 196 -10.13 7.68 -6.96
C VAL A 196 -9.49 6.39 -6.48
N ASP A 197 -10.27 5.56 -5.80
CA ASP A 197 -9.89 4.21 -5.43
C ASP A 197 -10.05 3.29 -6.64
N SER A 198 -8.94 2.76 -7.17
CA SER A 198 -8.93 1.93 -8.38
C SER A 198 -9.81 0.70 -8.26
N TRP A 199 -9.80 0.03 -7.09
CA TRP A 199 -10.64 -1.13 -6.85
C TRP A 199 -12.13 -0.79 -6.89
N ARG A 200 -12.55 0.25 -6.17
CA ARG A 200 -13.95 0.66 -6.09
C ARG A 200 -14.48 1.25 -7.39
N LEU A 201 -13.62 1.84 -8.20
CA LEU A 201 -14.00 2.33 -9.52
C LEU A 201 -14.45 1.16 -10.44
N ILE A 202 -13.74 0.04 -10.41
CA ILE A 202 -14.01 -1.13 -11.27
C ILE A 202 -14.97 -2.11 -10.59
N ASN A 203 -14.90 -2.27 -9.27
CA ASN A 203 -15.69 -3.22 -8.48
C ASN A 203 -16.51 -2.50 -7.39
N PRO A 204 -17.48 -1.64 -7.76
CA PRO A 204 -18.16 -0.74 -6.81
C PRO A 204 -18.96 -1.46 -5.72
N ASN A 205 -19.44 -2.67 -5.99
CA ASN A 205 -20.31 -3.42 -5.08
C ASN A 205 -19.64 -4.68 -4.50
N ASP A 206 -18.34 -4.90 -4.76
CA ASP A 206 -17.67 -6.09 -4.23
C ASP A 206 -17.50 -5.98 -2.71
N SER A 207 -18.00 -6.98 -2.00
CA SER A 207 -18.00 -7.06 -0.53
C SER A 207 -17.36 -8.35 0.00
N LEU A 208 -16.67 -9.10 -0.87
CA LEU A 208 -16.12 -10.42 -0.54
C LEU A 208 -14.62 -10.51 -0.79
N THR A 209 -14.01 -9.45 -1.35
CA THR A 209 -12.58 -9.42 -1.68
C THR A 209 -11.83 -8.51 -0.71
N TYR A 210 -10.86 -9.07 -0.04
CA TYR A 210 -10.06 -8.40 1.00
C TYR A 210 -8.58 -8.55 0.68
N SER A 211 -7.75 -7.63 1.23
CA SER A 211 -6.30 -7.65 1.02
C SER A 211 -5.51 -8.16 2.23
N TRP A 212 -6.11 -8.18 3.41
CA TRP A 212 -5.46 -8.61 4.65
C TRP A 212 -6.26 -9.68 5.39
N PHE A 213 -5.55 -10.71 5.91
CA PHE A 213 -6.12 -11.86 6.59
C PHE A 213 -5.30 -12.22 7.83
N ASP A 214 -5.90 -12.08 9.02
CA ASP A 214 -5.21 -12.41 10.28
C ASP A 214 -4.78 -13.89 10.30
N TYR A 215 -3.48 -14.13 10.49
CA TYR A 215 -2.91 -15.47 10.59
C TYR A 215 -3.49 -16.30 11.74
N ARG A 216 -3.68 -15.67 12.92
CA ARG A 216 -4.05 -16.39 14.15
C ARG A 216 -5.45 -16.96 14.07
N SER A 217 -6.36 -16.26 13.42
CA SER A 217 -7.75 -16.69 13.22
C SER A 217 -7.96 -17.45 11.91
N ARG A 218 -6.88 -17.66 11.13
CA ARG A 218 -6.92 -18.40 9.86
C ARG A 218 -8.03 -17.90 8.92
N MET A 219 -8.21 -16.62 8.86
CA MET A 219 -9.32 -15.98 8.13
C MET A 219 -9.27 -16.24 6.63
N PHE A 220 -8.07 -16.42 6.06
CA PHE A 220 -7.90 -16.73 4.64
C PHE A 220 -8.45 -18.10 4.26
N ASP A 221 -8.37 -19.08 5.17
CA ASP A 221 -8.79 -20.47 4.92
C ASP A 221 -10.31 -20.67 5.07
N GLN A 222 -11.05 -19.63 5.48
CA GLN A 222 -12.50 -19.70 5.67
C GLN A 222 -13.24 -19.54 4.33
N ASP A 223 -14.46 -20.09 4.24
CA ASP A 223 -15.36 -19.93 3.10
C ASP A 223 -16.74 -19.46 3.60
N PRO A 224 -17.20 -18.23 3.27
CA PRO A 224 -16.41 -17.19 2.57
C PRO A 224 -15.21 -16.72 3.39
N LYS A 225 -14.14 -16.24 2.71
CA LYS A 225 -12.96 -15.68 3.34
C LYS A 225 -13.34 -14.48 4.21
N ARG A 226 -12.62 -14.29 5.32
CA ARG A 226 -12.86 -13.20 6.27
C ARG A 226 -11.63 -12.34 6.42
N GLY A 227 -11.71 -11.08 6.04
CA GLY A 227 -10.56 -10.18 6.03
C GLY A 227 -10.94 -8.72 6.07
N LEU A 228 -9.97 -7.86 5.83
CA LEU A 228 -10.13 -6.42 5.64
C LEU A 228 -9.49 -6.01 4.32
N ARG A 229 -10.09 -5.09 3.59
CA ARG A 229 -9.43 -4.42 2.48
C ARG A 229 -8.77 -3.15 3.03
N ILE A 230 -7.46 -3.20 3.25
CA ILE A 230 -6.66 -2.12 3.85
C ILE A 230 -5.46 -1.72 3.01
N ASP A 231 -5.17 -2.49 1.95
CA ASP A 231 -4.16 -2.15 0.95
C ASP A 231 -4.87 -1.55 -0.27
N HIS A 232 -4.39 -0.42 -0.76
CA HIS A 232 -5.08 0.35 -1.78
C HIS A 232 -4.11 0.94 -2.80
N ILE A 233 -4.63 1.20 -4.01
CA ILE A 233 -4.01 2.03 -5.03
C ILE A 233 -5.00 3.14 -5.39
N LEU A 234 -4.67 4.36 -4.98
CA LEU A 234 -5.40 5.57 -5.36
C LEU A 234 -4.68 6.25 -6.51
N LEU A 235 -5.41 6.71 -7.50
CA LEU A 235 -4.84 7.45 -8.63
C LEU A 235 -5.60 8.75 -8.85
N SER A 236 -4.90 9.76 -9.36
CA SER A 236 -5.51 11.03 -9.75
C SER A 236 -6.61 10.80 -10.80
N GLU A 237 -7.72 11.53 -10.70
CA GLU A 237 -8.95 11.34 -11.52
C GLU A 237 -8.68 11.29 -13.03
N ASN A 238 -7.72 12.06 -13.53
CA ASN A 238 -7.36 12.06 -14.95
C ASN A 238 -6.75 10.74 -15.46
N LEU A 239 -6.38 9.80 -14.55
CA LEU A 239 -5.92 8.46 -14.90
C LEU A 239 -7.05 7.42 -14.86
N SER A 240 -8.25 7.77 -14.43
CA SER A 240 -9.36 6.83 -14.22
C SER A 240 -9.74 6.07 -15.48
N ASP A 241 -9.83 6.76 -16.61
CA ASP A 241 -10.20 6.15 -17.89
C ASP A 241 -9.07 5.31 -18.52
N LYS A 242 -7.88 5.34 -17.91
CA LYS A 242 -6.73 4.57 -18.36
C LYS A 242 -6.62 3.22 -17.68
N ILE A 243 -7.40 2.95 -16.62
CA ILE A 243 -7.41 1.65 -15.95
C ILE A 243 -8.02 0.61 -16.88
N THR A 244 -7.27 -0.46 -17.15
CA THR A 244 -7.76 -1.61 -17.93
C THR A 244 -8.12 -2.79 -17.06
N GLU A 245 -7.41 -2.98 -15.95
CA GLU A 245 -7.63 -4.08 -15.05
C GLU A 245 -7.19 -3.74 -13.61
N VAL A 246 -7.83 -4.38 -12.62
CA VAL A 246 -7.44 -4.32 -11.21
C VAL A 246 -7.57 -5.72 -10.61
N GLY A 247 -6.73 -6.06 -9.64
CA GLY A 247 -6.78 -7.36 -9.00
C GLY A 247 -6.20 -7.39 -7.58
N ILE A 248 -6.53 -8.48 -6.88
CA ILE A 248 -5.91 -8.86 -5.59
C ILE A 248 -5.43 -10.29 -5.74
N ASP A 249 -4.13 -10.52 -5.55
CA ASP A 249 -3.50 -11.82 -5.81
C ASP A 249 -3.61 -12.74 -4.58
N TYR A 250 -4.59 -13.64 -4.62
CA TYR A 250 -4.78 -14.66 -3.60
C TYR A 250 -3.81 -15.84 -3.74
N GLU A 251 -3.22 -16.06 -4.91
CA GLU A 251 -2.25 -17.12 -5.10
C GLU A 251 -0.98 -16.82 -4.30
N ALA A 252 -0.51 -15.57 -4.32
CA ALA A 252 0.59 -15.13 -3.45
C ALA A 252 0.29 -15.40 -1.97
N ARG A 253 -0.95 -15.16 -1.52
CA ARG A 253 -1.37 -15.40 -0.12
C ARG A 253 -1.47 -16.90 0.23
N ALA A 254 -1.69 -17.76 -0.76
CA ALA A 254 -1.77 -19.22 -0.60
C ALA A 254 -0.40 -19.93 -0.63
N MET A 255 0.68 -19.24 -0.95
CA MET A 255 2.03 -19.80 -1.01
C MET A 255 2.53 -20.26 0.36
N GLU A 256 3.66 -20.96 0.39
CA GLU A 256 4.36 -21.31 1.63
C GLU A 256 4.91 -20.04 2.32
N LYS A 257 4.71 -19.92 3.65
CA LYS A 257 5.14 -18.78 4.47
C LYS A 257 4.76 -17.41 3.89
N PRO A 258 3.51 -17.21 3.48
CA PRO A 258 3.09 -16.00 2.79
C PRO A 258 3.12 -14.78 3.71
N SER A 259 2.95 -13.57 3.15
CA SER A 259 2.52 -12.41 3.93
C SER A 259 1.08 -12.60 4.42
N ASP A 260 0.67 -11.88 5.48
CA ASP A 260 -0.74 -11.77 5.88
C ASP A 260 -1.55 -10.85 4.96
N HIS A 261 -0.86 -10.10 4.11
CA HIS A 261 -1.45 -9.30 3.03
C HIS A 261 -1.40 -10.04 1.69
N CYS A 262 -2.32 -9.68 0.81
CA CYS A 262 -2.31 -10.03 -0.61
C CYS A 262 -1.75 -8.85 -1.41
N PRO A 263 -0.98 -9.08 -2.46
CA PRO A 263 -0.66 -8.03 -3.43
C PRO A 263 -1.93 -7.46 -4.06
N VAL A 264 -2.04 -6.14 -4.12
CA VAL A 264 -3.08 -5.44 -4.88
C VAL A 264 -2.45 -4.80 -6.10
N TRP A 265 -3.13 -4.84 -7.26
CA TRP A 265 -2.53 -4.36 -8.50
C TRP A 265 -3.53 -3.72 -9.44
N LEU A 266 -3.01 -2.91 -10.33
CA LEU A 266 -3.75 -2.35 -11.46
C LEU A 266 -2.90 -2.33 -12.73
N GLU A 267 -3.57 -2.28 -13.87
CA GLU A 267 -2.98 -2.03 -15.17
C GLU A 267 -3.53 -0.73 -15.77
N LEU A 268 -2.61 0.12 -16.26
CA LEU A 268 -2.92 1.37 -16.96
C LEU A 268 -2.49 1.29 -18.42
N ASN A 269 -3.34 1.75 -19.34
CA ASN A 269 -2.94 2.09 -20.71
C ASN A 269 -2.08 3.37 -20.66
N GLU A 270 -1.07 3.45 -21.53
CA GLU A 270 -0.26 4.65 -21.75
C GLU A 270 -0.96 5.65 -22.67
#